data_99fd77d0b03f37e0345afecc47725cd0
#
_entry.id   99fd77d0b03f37e0345afecc47725cd0
#
_cell.length_a   1.000
_cell.length_b   1.000
_cell.length_c   1.000
_cell.angle_alpha   90.00
_cell.angle_beta   90.00
_cell.angle_gamma   90.00
#
_symmetry.space_group_name_H-M   'P 1'
#
loop_
_entity.id
_entity.type
_entity.pdbx_description
1 polymer ?
#
loop_
_entity_poly.entity_id
_entity_poly.type
_entity_poly.pdbx_seq_one_letter_code
_entity_poly.pdbx_strand_id
1 'polypeptide(L)'
;LILIEEELITVGTISTNTLGTGGGPSTRGASGTTAATHADNTLVRLATGNADSANDFVGWGNAASVTTTGNQIRLYSHDNFGEDLIINPRDGGIFYWDRTNGLSTRAVELSATSTYSGETSVPTVAKQVLVSDQDRHVIAFGCDGFGANESATQGDGVQDPLLIRFSSQENPVQWFPTATNTAGDLRLGGGSTFVQAVETKQQIL
;
A
#
# COMPACT_ATOMS: atom_id res chain seq x y z
N LEU A 1 20.61 3.86 -11.28
CA LEU A 1 21.01 2.56 -11.81
C LEU A 1 20.58 2.48 -13.26
N ILE A 2 21.44 2.06 -14.12
CA ILE A 2 21.16 1.83 -15.55
C ILE A 2 21.50 0.40 -15.91
N LEU A 3 20.84 -0.13 -16.93
CA LEU A 3 21.10 -1.44 -17.50
C LEU A 3 21.62 -1.28 -18.93
N ILE A 4 22.74 -1.90 -19.22
CA ILE A 4 23.31 -2.01 -20.56
C ILE A 4 23.51 -3.50 -20.85
N GLU A 5 22.75 -4.05 -21.81
CA GLU A 5 22.69 -5.50 -22.06
C GLU A 5 22.34 -6.25 -20.77
N GLU A 6 23.26 -6.97 -20.18
CA GLU A 6 23.09 -7.72 -18.93
C GLU A 6 23.87 -7.12 -17.75
N GLU A 7 24.53 -5.98 -17.95
CA GLU A 7 25.26 -5.30 -16.90
C GLU A 7 24.46 -4.18 -16.25
N LEU A 8 24.39 -4.19 -14.92
CA LEU A 8 23.89 -3.10 -14.12
C LEU A 8 25.04 -2.17 -13.73
N ILE A 9 24.82 -0.88 -13.92
CA ILE A 9 25.79 0.15 -13.59
C ILE A 9 25.15 1.15 -12.63
N THR A 10 25.73 1.28 -11.45
CA THR A 10 25.37 2.38 -10.56
C THR A 10 26.01 3.66 -11.10
N VAL A 11 25.17 4.57 -11.55
CA VAL A 11 25.61 5.83 -12.09
C VAL A 11 25.97 6.76 -10.93
N GLY A 12 27.16 7.26 -10.94
CA GLY A 12 27.58 8.36 -10.05
C GLY A 12 26.93 9.67 -10.47
N THR A 13 27.67 10.77 -10.37
CA THR A 13 27.13 12.07 -10.79
C THR A 13 27.08 12.17 -12.31
N ILE A 14 26.00 12.71 -12.83
CA ILE A 14 25.86 13.04 -14.24
C ILE A 14 26.26 14.49 -14.44
N SER A 15 27.27 14.75 -15.26
CA SER A 15 27.66 16.09 -15.67
C SER A 15 27.59 16.21 -17.17
N THR A 16 26.69 17.04 -17.67
CA THR A 16 26.44 17.30 -19.08
C THR A 16 26.21 16.02 -19.89
N ASN A 17 27.23 15.44 -20.50
CA ASN A 17 27.15 14.22 -21.32
C ASN A 17 28.06 13.09 -20.82
N THR A 18 28.55 13.20 -19.59
CA THR A 18 29.50 12.22 -19.04
C THR A 18 28.99 11.64 -17.74
N LEU A 19 29.04 10.33 -17.64
CA LEU A 19 28.67 9.59 -16.43
C LEU A 19 29.90 9.47 -15.52
N GLY A 20 29.77 9.89 -14.26
CA GLY A 20 30.78 9.58 -13.24
C GLY A 20 31.90 10.60 -13.00
N THR A 21 31.82 11.83 -13.54
CA THR A 21 32.95 12.79 -13.44
C THR A 21 32.85 13.84 -12.33
N GLY A 22 31.82 13.86 -11.53
CA GLY A 22 31.61 14.98 -10.57
C GLY A 22 31.35 14.64 -9.10
N GLY A 23 31.31 13.38 -8.72
CA GLY A 23 30.96 13.02 -7.34
C GLY A 23 31.21 11.55 -6.98
N GLY A 24 31.91 10.87 -7.82
CA GLY A 24 32.28 9.46 -7.64
C GLY A 24 32.20 8.67 -8.95
N PRO A 25 33.05 7.68 -9.12
CA PRO A 25 33.02 6.84 -10.30
C PRO A 25 31.69 6.05 -10.36
N SER A 26 31.18 5.84 -11.57
CA SER A 26 30.14 4.86 -11.78
C SER A 26 30.66 3.47 -11.45
N THR A 27 29.88 2.70 -10.69
CA THR A 27 30.26 1.34 -10.33
C THR A 27 29.74 0.38 -11.39
N ARG A 28 30.67 -0.32 -12.05
CA ARG A 28 30.39 -1.34 -13.04
C ARG A 28 30.06 -2.68 -12.38
N GLY A 29 29.27 -3.50 -13.04
CA GLY A 29 28.89 -4.79 -12.48
C GLY A 29 28.11 -4.70 -11.17
N ALA A 30 27.28 -3.67 -11.03
CA ALA A 30 26.49 -3.47 -9.82
C ALA A 30 25.50 -4.62 -9.60
N SER A 31 25.14 -4.83 -8.36
CA SER A 31 24.11 -5.79 -7.97
C SER A 31 24.38 -7.24 -8.42
N GLY A 32 25.66 -7.64 -8.45
CA GLY A 32 26.06 -9.01 -8.78
C GLY A 32 26.13 -9.30 -10.27
N THR A 33 25.95 -8.32 -11.15
CA THR A 33 26.22 -8.47 -12.57
C THR A 33 27.72 -8.36 -12.84
N THR A 34 28.17 -8.88 -14.01
CA THR A 34 29.57 -8.82 -14.39
C THR A 34 29.83 -7.61 -15.28
N ALA A 35 30.89 -6.85 -14.96
CA ALA A 35 31.31 -5.75 -15.81
C ALA A 35 31.79 -6.28 -17.18
N ALA A 36 31.19 -5.76 -18.26
CA ALA A 36 31.47 -6.18 -19.63
C ALA A 36 31.77 -4.97 -20.53
N THR A 37 32.45 -5.22 -21.66
CA THR A 37 32.58 -4.20 -22.70
C THR A 37 31.33 -4.16 -23.55
N HIS A 38 30.82 -2.95 -23.83
CA HIS A 38 29.64 -2.75 -24.67
C HIS A 38 30.06 -2.08 -25.99
N ALA A 39 29.35 -2.43 -27.04
CA ALA A 39 29.59 -1.82 -28.36
C ALA A 39 29.04 -0.38 -28.38
N ASP A 40 29.57 0.44 -29.29
CA ASP A 40 29.05 1.78 -29.53
C ASP A 40 27.58 1.69 -29.95
N ASN A 41 26.76 2.61 -29.41
CA ASN A 41 25.30 2.66 -29.61
C ASN A 41 24.51 1.51 -28.99
N THR A 42 25.08 0.76 -28.05
CA THR A 42 24.32 -0.18 -27.24
C THR A 42 23.21 0.53 -26.47
N LEU A 43 22.02 -0.05 -26.45
CA LEU A 43 20.86 0.53 -25.79
C LEU A 43 21.06 0.60 -24.27
N VAL A 44 20.95 1.80 -23.73
CA VAL A 44 20.97 2.06 -22.28
C VAL A 44 19.55 2.20 -21.78
N ARG A 45 19.19 1.45 -20.77
CA ARG A 45 17.87 1.50 -20.13
C ARG A 45 17.99 1.97 -18.70
N LEU A 46 17.00 2.71 -18.23
CA LEU A 46 16.87 2.97 -16.81
C LEU A 46 16.42 1.68 -16.13
N ALA A 47 17.21 1.19 -15.19
CA ALA A 47 16.79 0.09 -14.34
C ALA A 47 15.86 0.66 -13.26
N THR A 48 14.56 0.52 -13.48
CA THR A 48 13.51 0.92 -12.54
C THR A 48 13.18 -0.25 -11.63
N GLY A 49 14.07 -0.57 -10.73
CA GLY A 49 13.83 -1.54 -9.67
C GLY A 49 14.27 -0.93 -8.34
N ASN A 50 13.82 -1.48 -7.25
CA ASN A 50 14.32 -1.11 -5.95
C ASN A 50 15.80 -1.50 -5.89
N ALA A 51 16.69 -0.52 -5.77
CA ALA A 51 18.14 -0.69 -5.91
C ALA A 51 18.79 -1.50 -4.76
N ASP A 52 17.99 -2.02 -3.84
CA ASP A 52 18.48 -2.67 -2.63
C ASP A 52 18.74 -4.17 -2.77
N SER A 53 18.36 -4.80 -3.87
CA SER A 53 18.72 -6.19 -4.08
C SER A 53 19.07 -6.51 -5.53
N ALA A 54 20.18 -7.22 -5.69
CA ALA A 54 20.68 -7.75 -6.96
C ALA A 54 19.67 -8.62 -7.72
N ASN A 55 18.54 -8.90 -7.10
CA ASN A 55 17.56 -9.86 -7.57
C ASN A 55 16.24 -9.23 -8.02
N ASP A 56 16.11 -7.89 -7.97
CA ASP A 56 14.84 -7.25 -8.27
C ASP A 56 14.60 -6.97 -9.76
N PHE A 57 15.62 -7.07 -10.57
CA PHE A 57 15.48 -6.92 -12.02
C PHE A 57 15.66 -8.26 -12.72
N VAL A 58 14.58 -8.91 -13.03
CA VAL A 58 14.56 -10.12 -13.85
C VAL A 58 14.06 -9.74 -15.24
N GLY A 59 14.86 -9.95 -16.25
CA GLY A 59 14.46 -9.78 -17.63
C GLY A 59 13.36 -10.77 -18.03
N TRP A 60 12.66 -10.48 -19.11
CA TRP A 60 11.66 -11.37 -19.68
C TRP A 60 12.30 -12.74 -19.98
N GLY A 61 11.73 -13.80 -19.41
CA GLY A 61 12.21 -15.17 -19.60
C GLY A 61 13.13 -15.71 -18.50
N ASN A 62 13.56 -14.90 -17.56
CA ASN A 62 14.29 -15.38 -16.40
C ASN A 62 13.33 -15.62 -15.22
N ALA A 63 13.50 -16.74 -14.53
CA ALA A 63 12.77 -17.00 -13.31
C ALA A 63 13.19 -15.97 -12.24
N ALA A 64 12.21 -15.36 -11.58
CA ALA A 64 12.50 -14.51 -10.44
C ALA A 64 13.24 -15.30 -9.37
N SER A 65 14.39 -14.82 -8.94
CA SER A 65 15.16 -15.45 -7.86
C SER A 65 14.54 -15.21 -6.49
N VAL A 66 13.50 -14.40 -6.44
CA VAL A 66 12.78 -14.10 -5.20
C VAL A 66 11.87 -15.28 -4.87
N THR A 67 12.22 -16.01 -3.84
CA THR A 67 11.42 -17.09 -3.25
C THR A 67 10.17 -16.59 -2.52
N THR A 68 9.79 -15.33 -2.65
CA THR A 68 8.50 -14.87 -2.15
C THR A 68 7.42 -15.34 -3.10
N THR A 69 6.75 -16.37 -2.70
CA THR A 69 5.52 -16.91 -3.29
C THR A 69 4.35 -15.91 -3.32
N GLY A 70 4.64 -14.63 -3.29
CA GLY A 70 3.69 -13.55 -3.02
C GLY A 70 3.31 -12.67 -4.19
N ASN A 71 3.66 -13.00 -5.44
CA ASN A 71 3.14 -12.27 -6.60
C ASN A 71 1.71 -12.73 -6.95
N GLN A 72 0.83 -12.66 -5.97
CA GLN A 72 -0.59 -12.79 -6.21
C GLN A 72 -1.10 -11.49 -6.84
N ILE A 73 -2.01 -11.63 -7.78
CA ILE A 73 -2.79 -10.50 -8.28
C ILE A 73 -3.44 -9.86 -7.07
N ARG A 74 -3.09 -8.62 -6.78
CA ARG A 74 -3.71 -7.86 -5.71
C ARG A 74 -5.02 -7.27 -6.21
N LEU A 75 -6.08 -7.55 -5.50
CA LEU A 75 -7.35 -6.88 -5.67
C LEU A 75 -7.35 -5.65 -4.78
N TYR A 76 -7.90 -4.57 -5.29
CA TYR A 76 -8.09 -3.33 -4.56
C TYR A 76 -9.57 -3.04 -4.44
N SER A 77 -10.01 -2.63 -3.27
CA SER A 77 -11.24 -1.89 -3.09
C SER A 77 -10.94 -0.41 -2.90
N HIS A 78 -11.76 0.43 -3.43
CA HIS A 78 -11.64 1.87 -3.28
C HIS A 78 -13.02 2.50 -3.31
N ASP A 79 -13.13 3.62 -2.64
CA ASP A 79 -14.37 4.39 -2.60
C ASP A 79 -14.09 5.86 -2.28
N ASN A 80 -15.02 6.73 -2.61
CA ASN A 80 -14.88 8.16 -2.38
C ASN A 80 -15.35 8.55 -0.99
N PHE A 81 -14.53 9.30 -0.29
CA PHE A 81 -14.88 9.96 0.96
C PHE A 81 -15.01 11.47 0.71
N GLY A 82 -16.14 11.86 0.13
CA GLY A 82 -16.32 13.22 -0.40
C GLY A 82 -15.49 13.43 -1.67
N GLU A 83 -14.49 14.32 -1.62
CA GLU A 83 -13.56 14.55 -2.71
C GLU A 83 -12.26 13.73 -2.58
N ASP A 84 -12.08 13.05 -1.44
CA ASP A 84 -10.92 12.24 -1.12
C ASP A 84 -11.16 10.78 -1.47
N LEU A 85 -10.13 9.97 -1.43
CA LEU A 85 -10.19 8.57 -1.82
C LEU A 85 -9.71 7.65 -0.69
N ILE A 86 -10.54 6.66 -0.35
CA ILE A 86 -10.16 5.53 0.48
C ILE A 86 -9.76 4.38 -0.42
N ILE A 87 -8.64 3.74 -0.13
CA ILE A 87 -8.08 2.64 -0.92
C ILE A 87 -7.68 1.52 0.04
N ASN A 88 -8.03 0.30 -0.29
CA ASN A 88 -7.58 -0.88 0.45
C ASN A 88 -7.09 -1.96 -0.51
N PRO A 89 -5.81 -2.33 -0.48
CA PRO A 89 -5.35 -3.58 -1.05
C PRO A 89 -5.95 -4.72 -0.23
N ARG A 90 -6.57 -5.69 -0.89
CA ARG A 90 -7.17 -6.84 -0.21
C ARG A 90 -6.16 -7.51 0.73
N ASP A 91 -6.59 -7.79 1.96
CA ASP A 91 -5.77 -8.31 3.04
C ASP A 91 -4.56 -7.40 3.39
N GLY A 92 -4.71 -6.11 3.21
CA GLY A 92 -3.76 -5.07 3.56
C GLY A 92 -4.41 -3.92 4.33
N GLY A 93 -3.63 -2.88 4.62
CA GLY A 93 -4.07 -1.68 5.34
C GLY A 93 -5.04 -0.80 4.56
N ILE A 94 -5.57 0.20 5.22
CA ILE A 94 -6.46 1.20 4.63
C ILE A 94 -5.65 2.46 4.35
N PHE A 95 -5.72 2.95 3.13
CA PHE A 95 -5.00 4.14 2.68
C PHE A 95 -5.98 5.27 2.37
N TYR A 96 -5.57 6.48 2.69
CA TYR A 96 -6.30 7.70 2.44
C TYR A 96 -5.50 8.62 1.51
N TRP A 97 -6.13 9.08 0.45
CA TRP A 97 -5.57 10.08 -0.44
C TRP A 97 -6.39 11.35 -0.35
N ASP A 98 -5.76 12.41 0.13
CA ASP A 98 -6.34 13.73 0.27
C ASP A 98 -6.14 14.51 -1.03
N ARG A 99 -7.23 14.90 -1.67
CA ARG A 99 -7.25 15.66 -2.92
C ARG A 99 -6.50 17.00 -2.80
N THR A 100 -6.53 17.62 -1.64
CA THR A 100 -5.90 18.94 -1.45
C THR A 100 -4.39 18.90 -1.60
N ASN A 101 -3.78 17.72 -1.40
CA ASN A 101 -2.34 17.50 -1.58
C ASN A 101 -1.92 17.28 -3.04
N GLY A 102 -2.88 17.21 -3.96
CA GLY A 102 -2.64 17.07 -5.39
C GLY A 102 -2.16 15.67 -5.81
N LEU A 103 -2.11 15.44 -7.13
CA LEU A 103 -1.80 14.13 -7.73
C LEU A 103 -0.36 13.67 -7.54
N SER A 104 0.55 14.55 -7.16
CA SER A 104 1.96 14.20 -6.89
C SER A 104 2.18 13.58 -5.51
N THR A 105 1.21 13.68 -4.62
CA THR A 105 1.26 13.13 -3.27
C THR A 105 0.60 11.76 -3.24
N ARG A 106 1.27 10.79 -2.65
CA ARG A 106 0.74 9.43 -2.51
C ARG A 106 -0.29 9.35 -1.38
N ALA A 107 -1.20 8.38 -1.49
CA ALA A 107 -2.05 7.98 -0.38
C ALA A 107 -1.20 7.52 0.80
N VAL A 108 -1.66 7.81 2.00
CA VAL A 108 -1.00 7.48 3.26
C VAL A 108 -1.84 6.46 4.01
N GLU A 109 -1.20 5.53 4.69
CA GLU A 109 -1.89 4.54 5.49
C GLU A 109 -2.55 5.21 6.70
N LEU A 110 -3.86 4.96 6.89
CA LEU A 110 -4.63 5.56 7.98
C LEU A 110 -4.17 5.09 9.35
N SER A 111 -3.65 3.88 9.47
CA SER A 111 -3.09 3.35 10.72
C SER A 111 -1.74 3.96 11.11
N ALA A 112 -1.16 4.79 10.26
CA ALA A 112 0.08 5.50 10.57
C ALA A 112 -0.22 6.73 11.44
N THR A 113 -0.15 6.56 12.74
CA THR A 113 -0.52 7.53 13.80
C THR A 113 0.12 8.92 13.69
N SER A 114 1.22 9.03 12.96
CA SER A 114 1.90 10.33 12.78
C SER A 114 1.26 11.22 11.72
N THR A 115 0.34 10.70 10.92
CA THR A 115 -0.20 11.41 9.74
C THR A 115 -1.49 12.14 10.03
N TYR A 116 -2.36 11.57 10.88
CA TYR A 116 -3.66 12.15 11.20
C TYR A 116 -3.83 12.36 12.69
N SER A 117 -4.18 13.59 13.07
CA SER A 117 -4.47 13.93 14.45
C SER A 117 -5.82 13.33 14.88
N GLY A 118 -5.82 12.63 16.02
CA GLY A 118 -7.03 12.06 16.59
C GLY A 118 -7.39 10.67 16.06
N GLU A 119 -6.46 10.01 15.40
CA GLU A 119 -6.60 8.61 15.00
C GLU A 119 -6.83 7.69 16.19
N THR A 120 -7.80 6.81 16.09
CA THR A 120 -8.10 5.82 17.12
C THR A 120 -8.39 4.46 16.50
N SER A 121 -7.50 3.49 16.74
CA SER A 121 -7.71 2.08 16.41
C SER A 121 -8.18 1.80 14.98
N VAL A 122 -7.59 2.49 14.00
CA VAL A 122 -7.82 2.19 12.57
C VAL A 122 -7.42 0.74 12.29
N PRO A 123 -8.24 -0.03 11.52
CA PRO A 123 -7.84 -1.37 11.12
C PRO A 123 -6.52 -1.37 10.36
N THR A 124 -5.63 -2.28 10.72
CA THR A 124 -4.32 -2.46 10.07
C THR A 124 -4.38 -3.43 8.91
N VAL A 125 -5.44 -4.24 8.86
CA VAL A 125 -5.70 -5.18 7.78
C VAL A 125 -7.20 -5.29 7.53
N ALA A 126 -7.61 -5.30 6.25
CA ALA A 126 -8.99 -5.49 5.86
C ALA A 126 -9.08 -6.22 4.51
N LYS A 127 -10.13 -6.99 4.30
CA LYS A 127 -10.42 -7.62 3.01
C LYS A 127 -10.99 -6.67 1.99
N GLN A 128 -11.87 -5.80 2.44
CA GLN A 128 -12.54 -4.82 1.60
C GLN A 128 -12.94 -3.61 2.44
N VAL A 129 -12.97 -2.45 1.81
CA VAL A 129 -13.54 -1.22 2.37
C VAL A 129 -14.61 -0.67 1.46
N LEU A 130 -15.59 -0.01 2.06
CA LEU A 130 -16.61 0.81 1.42
C LEU A 130 -16.76 2.09 2.22
N VAL A 131 -17.29 3.13 1.58
CA VAL A 131 -17.76 4.35 2.24
C VAL A 131 -19.28 4.42 2.09
N SER A 132 -19.99 4.60 3.18
CA SER A 132 -21.46 4.78 3.12
C SER A 132 -21.79 6.15 2.51
N ASP A 133 -22.57 6.15 1.44
CA ASP A 133 -22.99 7.37 0.73
C ASP A 133 -23.80 8.33 1.60
N GLN A 134 -24.62 7.79 2.51
CA GLN A 134 -25.54 8.61 3.31
C GLN A 134 -24.87 9.23 4.53
N ASP A 135 -24.12 8.44 5.27
CA ASP A 135 -23.60 8.82 6.59
C ASP A 135 -22.08 8.98 6.59
N ARG A 136 -21.41 8.70 5.48
CA ARG A 136 -19.95 8.77 5.32
C ARG A 136 -19.17 8.04 6.42
N HIS A 137 -19.62 6.83 6.75
CA HIS A 137 -18.81 5.90 7.49
C HIS A 137 -17.86 5.18 6.55
N VAL A 138 -16.60 5.05 6.92
CA VAL A 138 -15.71 4.08 6.29
C VAL A 138 -15.95 2.74 6.93
N ILE A 139 -16.29 1.72 6.16
CA ILE A 139 -16.64 0.38 6.64
C ILE A 139 -15.59 -0.61 6.15
N ALA A 140 -14.98 -1.32 7.08
CA ALA A 140 -13.99 -2.36 6.80
C ALA A 140 -14.58 -3.74 7.07
N PHE A 141 -14.45 -4.64 6.10
CA PHE A 141 -14.95 -6.01 6.15
C PHE A 141 -13.80 -7.00 6.28
N GLY A 142 -13.96 -7.99 7.15
CA GLY A 142 -12.92 -8.98 7.41
C GLY A 142 -11.62 -8.32 7.84
N CYS A 143 -11.70 -7.53 8.89
CA CYS A 143 -10.60 -6.72 9.40
C CYS A 143 -10.07 -7.25 10.74
N ASP A 144 -9.01 -6.66 11.24
CA ASP A 144 -8.48 -6.92 12.57
C ASP A 144 -9.35 -6.26 13.66
N GLY A 145 -9.33 -6.83 14.84
CA GLY A 145 -10.04 -6.35 16.02
C GLY A 145 -9.37 -5.15 16.68
N PHE A 146 -9.92 -4.73 17.80
CA PHE A 146 -9.27 -3.75 18.66
C PHE A 146 -8.06 -4.40 19.33
N GLY A 147 -7.03 -3.61 19.60
CA GLY A 147 -5.82 -4.08 20.25
C GLY A 147 -6.06 -4.69 21.63
N ALA A 148 -5.03 -5.31 22.19
CA ALA A 148 -5.12 -5.96 23.50
C ALA A 148 -5.74 -5.05 24.56
N ASN A 149 -6.71 -5.58 25.29
CA ASN A 149 -7.53 -4.88 26.28
C ASN A 149 -8.48 -3.81 25.69
N GLU A 150 -8.96 -4.01 24.47
CA GLU A 150 -9.83 -3.04 23.79
C GLU A 150 -9.24 -1.62 23.78
N SER A 151 -7.94 -1.56 23.56
CA SER A 151 -7.20 -0.29 23.55
C SER A 151 -7.57 0.55 22.35
N ALA A 152 -7.73 1.85 22.56
CA ALA A 152 -7.97 2.81 21.50
C ALA A 152 -6.76 3.01 20.54
N THR A 153 -5.62 2.35 20.79
CA THR A 153 -4.37 2.73 20.12
C THR A 153 -4.18 2.11 18.74
N GLN A 154 -4.47 0.85 18.54
CA GLN A 154 -4.32 0.21 17.20
C GLN A 154 -5.08 -1.11 17.16
N GLY A 155 -5.36 -1.62 15.96
CA GLY A 155 -5.83 -2.98 15.76
C GLY A 155 -4.80 -4.01 16.27
N ASP A 156 -5.24 -5.22 16.52
CA ASP A 156 -4.38 -6.32 16.99
C ASP A 156 -3.53 -6.96 15.87
N GLY A 157 -3.77 -6.53 14.62
CA GLY A 157 -3.10 -7.06 13.43
C GLY A 157 -3.53 -8.49 13.07
N VAL A 158 -4.48 -9.07 13.81
CA VAL A 158 -5.00 -10.42 13.55
C VAL A 158 -6.34 -10.31 12.84
N GLN A 159 -6.35 -10.63 11.56
CA GLN A 159 -7.56 -10.53 10.74
C GLN A 159 -8.63 -11.54 11.18
N ASP A 160 -9.80 -11.04 11.58
CA ASP A 160 -11.01 -11.85 11.73
C ASP A 160 -11.84 -11.77 10.44
N PRO A 161 -11.98 -12.88 9.71
CA PRO A 161 -12.66 -12.90 8.41
C PRO A 161 -14.15 -12.58 8.47
N LEU A 162 -14.76 -12.51 9.65
CA LEU A 162 -16.18 -12.22 9.87
C LEU A 162 -16.45 -10.92 10.62
N LEU A 163 -15.40 -10.16 10.95
CA LEU A 163 -15.52 -8.89 11.65
C LEU A 163 -15.76 -7.76 10.65
N ILE A 164 -16.73 -6.91 10.98
CA ILE A 164 -16.97 -5.63 10.33
C ILE A 164 -16.66 -4.54 11.34
N ARG A 165 -15.92 -3.53 10.93
CA ARG A 165 -15.74 -2.33 11.74
C ARG A 165 -16.07 -1.10 10.89
N PHE A 166 -16.53 -0.06 11.53
CA PHE A 166 -16.86 1.19 10.85
C PHE A 166 -16.36 2.40 11.66
N SER A 167 -15.90 3.38 10.90
CA SER A 167 -15.42 4.64 11.47
C SER A 167 -16.57 5.46 12.04
N SER A 168 -16.26 6.50 12.78
CA SER A 168 -17.24 7.52 13.12
C SER A 168 -17.76 8.24 11.87
N GLN A 169 -18.99 8.73 11.92
CA GLN A 169 -19.61 9.49 10.85
C GLN A 169 -18.74 10.69 10.45
N GLU A 170 -18.55 10.87 9.14
CA GLU A 170 -17.73 11.94 8.54
C GLU A 170 -16.27 12.01 9.07
N ASN A 171 -15.79 10.96 9.72
CA ASN A 171 -14.44 10.93 10.27
C ASN A 171 -13.74 9.59 9.96
N PRO A 172 -12.81 9.55 8.98
CA PRO A 172 -12.18 8.32 8.55
C PRO A 172 -11.11 7.79 9.51
N VAL A 173 -10.74 8.55 10.54
CA VAL A 173 -9.66 8.20 11.48
C VAL A 173 -10.11 7.74 12.85
N GLN A 174 -11.39 7.92 13.19
CA GLN A 174 -11.96 7.49 14.47
C GLN A 174 -12.69 6.16 14.35
N TRP A 175 -12.07 5.09 14.87
CA TRP A 175 -12.59 3.73 14.78
C TRP A 175 -12.89 3.09 16.12
N PHE A 176 -12.37 3.64 17.21
CA PHE A 176 -12.65 3.14 18.54
C PHE A 176 -13.98 3.71 19.06
N PRO A 177 -14.97 2.85 19.42
CA PRO A 177 -16.27 3.31 19.88
C PRO A 177 -16.15 4.02 21.22
N THR A 178 -16.78 5.18 21.32
CA THR A 178 -16.87 5.98 22.54
C THR A 178 -18.32 6.45 22.75
N ALA A 179 -18.61 6.99 23.90
CA ALA A 179 -19.94 7.51 24.17
C ALA A 179 -20.33 8.74 23.29
N THR A 180 -19.37 9.32 22.59
CA THR A 180 -19.56 10.59 21.84
C THR A 180 -19.36 10.43 20.33
N ASN A 181 -18.98 9.26 19.84
CA ASN A 181 -18.82 9.00 18.42
C ASN A 181 -19.77 7.87 17.94
N THR A 182 -19.81 7.65 16.65
CA THR A 182 -20.66 6.65 16.02
C THR A 182 -19.86 5.47 15.46
N ALA A 183 -18.57 5.36 15.81
CA ALA A 183 -17.77 4.23 15.45
C ALA A 183 -18.24 2.95 16.14
N GLY A 184 -17.99 1.81 15.53
CA GLY A 184 -18.40 0.53 16.11
C GLY A 184 -17.90 -0.66 15.33
N ASP A 185 -18.35 -1.83 15.79
CA ASP A 185 -18.04 -3.10 15.17
C ASP A 185 -19.23 -4.05 15.21
N LEU A 186 -19.21 -5.02 14.32
CA LEU A 186 -20.16 -6.11 14.27
C LEU A 186 -19.45 -7.37 13.78
N ARG A 187 -19.55 -8.45 14.54
CA ARG A 187 -19.08 -9.74 14.11
C ARG A 187 -20.23 -10.62 13.66
N LEU A 188 -20.17 -11.14 12.45
CA LEU A 188 -21.18 -12.08 11.95
C LEU A 188 -21.10 -13.41 12.70
N GLY A 189 -22.28 -13.93 13.08
CA GLY A 189 -22.38 -15.18 13.83
C GLY A 189 -22.26 -16.46 12.99
N GLY A 190 -22.13 -16.37 11.67
CA GLY A 190 -22.02 -17.52 10.78
C GLY A 190 -21.34 -17.18 9.47
N GLY A 191 -20.75 -18.19 8.84
CA GLY A 191 -19.93 -18.06 7.65
C GLY A 191 -18.46 -18.38 7.91
N SER A 192 -17.65 -18.35 6.86
CA SER A 192 -16.20 -18.55 6.97
C SER A 192 -15.39 -17.31 6.68
N THR A 193 -15.86 -16.48 5.75
CA THR A 193 -15.18 -15.27 5.34
C THR A 193 -16.07 -14.38 4.49
N PHE A 194 -15.81 -13.08 4.51
CA PHE A 194 -16.38 -12.17 3.52
C PHE A 194 -15.79 -12.45 2.13
N VAL A 195 -16.64 -12.49 1.14
CA VAL A 195 -16.23 -12.57 -0.27
C VAL A 195 -16.22 -11.19 -0.89
N GLN A 196 -17.33 -10.47 -0.74
CA GLN A 196 -17.53 -9.14 -1.27
C GLN A 196 -18.68 -8.45 -0.54
N ALA A 197 -18.57 -7.14 -0.38
CA ALA A 197 -19.67 -6.28 0.05
C ALA A 197 -19.97 -5.26 -1.06
N VAL A 198 -21.23 -4.92 -1.22
CA VAL A 198 -21.69 -3.94 -2.21
C VAL A 198 -22.69 -3.01 -1.54
N GLU A 199 -22.51 -1.73 -1.73
CA GLU A 199 -23.50 -0.74 -1.32
C GLU A 199 -24.62 -0.66 -2.34
N THR A 200 -25.84 -0.65 -1.84
CA THR A 200 -27.04 -0.33 -2.63
C THR A 200 -27.58 1.01 -2.12
N LYS A 201 -28.52 1.58 -2.86
CA LYS A 201 -29.11 2.89 -2.49
C LYS A 201 -29.71 2.96 -1.08
N GLN A 202 -29.95 1.86 -0.43
CA GLN A 202 -30.58 1.80 0.90
C GLN A 202 -29.93 0.81 1.88
N GLN A 203 -29.01 -0.02 1.44
CA GLN A 203 -28.45 -1.09 2.26
C GLN A 203 -27.04 -1.47 1.75
N ILE A 204 -26.22 -1.96 2.65
CA ILE A 204 -24.98 -2.67 2.33
C ILE A 204 -25.27 -4.17 2.38
N LEU A 205 -24.97 -4.86 1.30
CA LEU A 205 -25.17 -6.30 1.11
C LEU A 205 -23.84 -7.06 1.10
#